data_72903225ba5b7711b5a7613a40e8c85f
#
_entry.id   72903225ba5b7711b5a7613a40e8c85f
#
_cell.length_a   1.000
_cell.length_b   1.000
_cell.length_c   1.000
_cell.angle_alpha   90.00
_cell.angle_beta   90.00
_cell.angle_gamma   90.00
#
_symmetry.space_group_name_H-M   'P 1'
#
loop_
_entity.id
_entity.type
_entity.pdbx_description
1 polymer ?
#
loop_
_entity_poly.entity_id
_entity_poly.type
_entity_poly.pdbx_seq_one_letter_code
_entity_poly.pdbx_strand_id
1 'polypeptide(L)'
;MFNIVLVHPQIPQNTGSIGRMCVNADCSLHIVKPTMFEISDKTVKRAGLDYWHLLDVHVYENLEEFLTIHHDKVERFFFATTKTKKPYFEASFQAGDFLFFGGESTGLPMDLMQLKWDNAITIPMGKNGRSLNQATSAGVILYDAIRQNFSAFEMV
;
A
#
# COMPACT_ATOMS: atom_id res chain seq x y z
N MET A 1 -12.67 0.45 2.40
CA MET A 1 -12.71 -1.02 2.23
C MET A 1 -11.39 -1.68 2.64
N PHE A 2 -10.25 -1.25 2.10
CA PHE A 2 -8.91 -1.72 2.45
C PHE A 2 -8.05 -0.59 3.00
N ASN A 3 -6.92 -0.95 3.60
CA ASN A 3 -5.93 -0.01 4.11
C ASN A 3 -4.65 -0.15 3.29
N ILE A 4 -4.29 0.87 2.53
CA ILE A 4 -3.02 0.92 1.81
C ILE A 4 -1.98 1.56 2.70
N VAL A 5 -0.85 0.89 2.92
CA VAL A 5 0.23 1.38 3.78
C VAL A 5 1.49 1.58 2.96
N LEU A 6 1.95 2.82 2.89
CA LEU A 6 3.22 3.19 2.23
C LEU A 6 4.29 3.35 3.31
N VAL A 7 5.30 2.49 3.28
CA VAL A 7 6.40 2.53 4.24
C VAL A 7 7.59 3.25 3.62
N HIS A 8 7.90 4.43 4.12
CA HIS A 8 9.01 5.27 3.67
C HIS A 8 8.97 5.59 2.17
N PRO A 9 7.84 6.08 1.64
CA PRO A 9 7.74 6.42 0.23
C PRO A 9 8.73 7.51 -0.16
N GLN A 10 9.25 7.45 -1.39
CA GLN A 10 10.33 8.30 -1.86
C GLN A 10 9.89 9.23 -3.00
N ILE A 11 8.89 8.85 -3.77
CA ILE A 11 8.45 9.56 -4.97
C ILE A 11 7.04 10.11 -4.77
N PRO A 12 6.88 11.45 -4.70
CA PRO A 12 5.58 12.06 -4.42
C PRO A 12 4.52 11.74 -5.47
N GLN A 13 4.90 11.58 -6.74
CA GLN A 13 3.97 11.22 -7.82
C GLN A 13 3.32 9.85 -7.60
N ASN A 14 4.08 8.88 -7.07
CA ASN A 14 3.54 7.57 -6.74
C ASN A 14 2.54 7.64 -5.57
N THR A 15 2.90 8.37 -4.53
CA THR A 15 2.00 8.63 -3.39
C THR A 15 0.73 9.32 -3.86
N GLY A 16 0.87 10.29 -4.76
CA GLY A 16 -0.24 10.99 -5.38
C GLY A 16 -1.18 10.05 -6.16
N SER A 17 -0.63 9.22 -7.02
CA SER A 17 -1.42 8.25 -7.80
C SER A 17 -2.13 7.23 -6.92
N ILE A 18 -1.45 6.77 -5.87
CA ILE A 18 -2.04 5.83 -4.91
C ILE A 18 -3.16 6.51 -4.11
N GLY A 19 -2.97 7.76 -3.70
CA GLY A 19 -4.02 8.53 -3.02
C GLY A 19 -5.29 8.66 -3.86
N ARG A 20 -5.14 8.97 -5.14
CA ARG A 20 -6.27 9.00 -6.08
C ARG A 20 -6.99 7.66 -6.17
N MET A 21 -6.22 6.60 -6.28
CA MET A 21 -6.76 5.24 -6.32
C MET A 21 -7.52 4.91 -5.02
N CYS A 22 -6.99 5.31 -3.87
CA CYS A 22 -7.66 5.11 -2.58
C CYS A 22 -9.01 5.83 -2.52
N VAL A 23 -9.09 7.06 -3.02
CA VAL A 23 -10.36 7.79 -3.12
C VAL A 23 -11.35 7.03 -4.01
N ASN A 24 -10.90 6.57 -5.19
CA ASN A 24 -11.76 5.85 -6.13
C ASN A 24 -12.22 4.49 -5.60
N ALA A 25 -11.44 3.87 -4.74
CA ALA A 25 -11.70 2.52 -4.21
C ALA A 25 -12.25 2.52 -2.77
N ASP A 26 -12.56 3.69 -2.23
CA ASP A 26 -13.02 3.86 -0.85
C ASP A 26 -12.08 3.18 0.15
N CYS A 27 -10.79 3.47 0.03
CA CYS A 27 -9.73 2.92 0.87
C CYS A 27 -9.03 4.01 1.67
N SER A 28 -8.54 3.65 2.86
CA SER A 28 -7.69 4.51 3.67
C SER A 28 -6.25 4.43 3.20
N LEU A 29 -5.53 5.56 3.26
CA LEU A 29 -4.11 5.63 2.97
C LEU A 29 -3.33 5.92 4.25
N HIS A 30 -2.38 5.07 4.55
CA HIS A 30 -1.47 5.22 5.68
C HIS A 30 -0.06 5.49 5.14
N ILE A 31 0.58 6.55 5.61
CA ILE A 31 1.94 6.94 5.21
C ILE A 31 2.85 6.89 6.43
N VAL A 32 3.85 6.04 6.39
CA VAL A 32 4.83 5.87 7.46
C VAL A 32 6.10 6.64 7.10
N LYS A 33 6.38 7.70 7.86
CA LYS A 33 7.62 8.49 7.73
C LYS A 33 8.83 7.68 8.25
N PRO A 34 10.07 8.01 7.87
CA PRO A 34 10.42 9.16 7.06
C PRO A 34 10.08 8.99 5.58
N THR A 35 9.77 10.11 4.92
CA THR A 35 9.59 10.20 3.48
C THR A 35 10.68 11.08 2.89
N MET A 36 10.98 10.92 1.60
CA MET A 36 11.97 11.77 0.90
C MET A 36 11.35 13.05 0.32
N PHE A 37 10.12 13.33 0.67
CA PHE A 37 9.40 14.55 0.29
C PHE A 37 8.50 14.98 1.45
N GLU A 38 8.11 16.25 1.44
CA GLU A 38 7.17 16.77 2.43
C GLU A 38 5.73 16.35 2.06
N ILE A 39 5.01 15.79 3.04
CA ILE A 39 3.60 15.43 2.87
C ILE A 39 2.79 16.69 3.16
N SER A 40 2.48 17.45 2.11
CA SER A 40 1.66 18.65 2.19
C SER A 40 0.72 18.72 1.00
N ASP A 41 -0.37 19.45 1.15
CA ASP A 41 -1.31 19.72 0.06
C ASP A 41 -0.59 20.24 -1.19
N LYS A 42 0.42 21.10 -1.00
CA LYS A 42 1.20 21.70 -2.08
C LYS A 42 2.03 20.67 -2.86
N THR A 43 2.74 19.79 -2.15
CA THR A 43 3.58 18.75 -2.77
C THR A 43 2.72 17.72 -3.47
N VAL A 44 1.62 17.34 -2.88
CA VAL A 44 0.69 16.35 -3.40
C VAL A 44 -0.13 16.93 -4.55
N LYS A 45 -0.54 18.19 -4.49
CA LYS A 45 -1.22 18.89 -5.60
C LYS A 45 -0.34 19.02 -6.84
N ARG A 46 0.98 19.21 -6.67
CA ARG A 46 1.93 19.17 -7.79
C ARG A 46 2.00 17.81 -8.48
N ALA A 47 1.64 16.75 -7.75
CA ALA A 47 1.52 15.41 -8.30
C ALA A 47 0.17 15.16 -8.99
N GLY A 48 -0.67 16.19 -9.16
CA GLY A 48 -1.94 16.12 -9.89
C GLY A 48 -3.15 15.70 -9.07
N LEU A 49 -3.13 15.91 -7.74
CA LEU A 49 -4.22 15.48 -6.87
C LEU A 49 -5.14 16.61 -6.45
N ASP A 50 -6.24 16.75 -7.18
CA ASP A 50 -7.36 17.61 -6.79
C ASP A 50 -8.23 16.99 -5.68
N TYR A 51 -8.02 15.72 -5.31
CA TYR A 51 -8.87 14.98 -4.37
C TYR A 51 -8.20 14.66 -3.04
N TRP A 52 -7.05 15.23 -2.73
CA TRP A 52 -6.38 14.96 -1.45
C TRP A 52 -7.29 15.26 -0.26
N HIS A 53 -8.13 16.28 -0.38
CA HIS A 53 -9.10 16.64 0.64
C HIS A 53 -10.23 15.61 0.84
N LEU A 54 -10.42 14.71 -0.14
CA LEU A 54 -11.40 13.62 -0.05
C LEU A 54 -10.78 12.33 0.49
N LEU A 55 -9.46 12.31 0.61
CA LEU A 55 -8.72 11.11 1.00
C LEU A 55 -8.72 10.94 2.52
N ASP A 56 -9.07 9.75 2.98
CA ASP A 56 -8.86 9.32 4.35
C ASP A 56 -7.39 8.96 4.52
N VAL A 57 -6.58 9.92 4.93
CA VAL A 57 -5.12 9.79 5.06
C VAL A 57 -4.67 9.87 6.51
N HIS A 58 -3.79 8.95 6.90
CA HIS A 58 -3.18 8.86 8.21
C HIS A 58 -1.66 8.86 8.06
N VAL A 59 -0.97 9.76 8.78
CA VAL A 59 0.48 9.91 8.72
C VAL A 59 1.10 9.52 10.06
N TYR A 60 2.14 8.71 10.02
CA TYR A 60 2.84 8.20 11.22
C TYR A 60 4.30 8.69 11.22
N GLU A 61 4.80 9.09 12.36
CA GLU A 61 6.16 9.61 12.51
C GLU A 61 7.22 8.54 12.21
N ASN A 62 6.90 7.26 12.48
CA ASN A 62 7.77 6.12 12.22
C ASN A 62 6.97 4.82 12.20
N LEU A 63 7.62 3.73 11.83
CA LEU A 63 7.00 2.41 11.76
C LEU A 63 6.58 1.89 13.15
N GLU A 64 7.34 2.23 14.18
CA GLU A 64 7.01 1.83 15.55
C GLU A 64 5.66 2.41 16.00
N GLU A 65 5.40 3.69 15.71
CA GLU A 65 4.11 4.32 15.99
C GLU A 65 2.97 3.59 15.28
N PHE A 66 3.14 3.30 14.00
CA PHE A 66 2.14 2.55 13.22
C PHE A 66 1.85 1.18 13.85
N LEU A 67 2.90 0.43 14.17
CA LEU A 67 2.76 -0.92 14.74
C LEU A 67 2.14 -0.90 16.13
N THR A 68 2.44 0.11 16.94
CA THR A 68 1.84 0.27 18.27
C THR A 68 0.31 0.44 18.16
N ILE A 69 -0.14 1.22 17.19
CA ILE A 69 -1.56 1.50 16.99
C ILE A 69 -2.29 0.27 16.41
N HIS A 70 -1.65 -0.44 15.49
CA HIS A 70 -2.28 -1.51 14.69
C HIS A 70 -1.78 -2.92 15.02
N HIS A 71 -1.13 -3.13 16.17
CA HIS A 71 -0.57 -4.45 16.53
C HIS A 71 -1.59 -5.58 16.55
N ASP A 72 -2.85 -5.27 16.87
CA ASP A 72 -3.95 -6.23 16.89
C ASP A 72 -4.41 -6.68 15.50
N LYS A 73 -3.91 -6.06 14.44
CA LYS A 73 -4.26 -6.35 13.04
C LYS A 73 -3.18 -7.12 12.27
N VAL A 74 -2.08 -7.50 12.91
CA VAL A 74 -0.91 -8.13 12.25
C VAL A 74 -1.29 -9.35 11.42
N GLU A 75 -2.24 -10.16 11.85
CA GLU A 75 -2.70 -11.34 11.11
C GLU A 75 -3.28 -10.98 9.72
N ARG A 76 -3.70 -9.74 9.55
CA ARG A 76 -4.28 -9.22 8.29
C ARG A 76 -3.38 -8.23 7.58
N PHE A 77 -2.07 -8.28 7.85
CA PHE A 77 -1.04 -7.54 7.11
C PHE A 77 -0.57 -8.37 5.91
N PHE A 78 -0.57 -7.78 4.73
CA PHE A 78 -0.04 -8.37 3.50
C PHE A 78 1.08 -7.47 2.97
N PHE A 79 2.19 -8.06 2.56
CA PHE A 79 3.40 -7.33 2.20
C PHE A 79 3.75 -7.59 0.74
N ALA A 80 3.68 -6.56 -0.08
CA ALA A 80 4.12 -6.62 -1.48
C ALA A 80 5.64 -6.56 -1.53
N THR A 81 6.27 -7.60 -2.03
CA THR A 81 7.74 -7.72 -2.07
C THR A 81 8.19 -8.63 -3.21
N THR A 82 9.39 -8.37 -3.74
CA THR A 82 10.05 -9.27 -4.69
C THR A 82 10.84 -10.40 -4.00
N LYS A 83 10.88 -10.41 -2.67
CA LYS A 83 11.66 -11.37 -1.86
C LYS A 83 10.94 -12.69 -1.59
N THR A 84 9.72 -12.85 -2.06
CA THR A 84 8.95 -14.08 -1.99
C THR A 84 8.58 -14.55 -3.39
N LYS A 85 8.21 -15.83 -3.52
CA LYS A 85 7.70 -16.40 -4.77
C LYS A 85 6.19 -16.65 -4.75
N LYS A 86 5.54 -16.35 -3.64
CA LYS A 86 4.09 -16.52 -3.50
C LYS A 86 3.35 -15.44 -4.30
N PRO A 87 2.63 -15.80 -5.39
CA PRO A 87 1.91 -14.80 -6.17
C PRO A 87 0.79 -14.13 -5.36
N TYR A 88 0.56 -12.86 -5.60
CA TYR A 88 -0.48 -12.10 -4.90
C TYR A 88 -1.87 -12.74 -5.01
N PHE A 89 -2.18 -13.39 -6.14
CA PHE A 89 -3.49 -13.99 -6.37
C PHE A 89 -3.73 -15.30 -5.60
N GLU A 90 -2.73 -15.81 -4.88
CA GLU A 90 -2.91 -16.92 -3.93
C GLU A 90 -3.34 -16.42 -2.55
N ALA A 91 -3.28 -15.11 -2.28
CA ALA A 91 -3.74 -14.54 -1.03
C ALA A 91 -5.26 -14.47 -0.99
N SER A 92 -5.83 -14.72 0.19
CA SER A 92 -7.26 -14.56 0.45
C SER A 92 -7.49 -13.25 1.19
N PHE A 93 -7.86 -12.20 0.46
CA PHE A 93 -8.08 -10.89 1.02
C PHE A 93 -9.48 -10.76 1.63
N GLN A 94 -9.57 -9.96 2.68
CA GLN A 94 -10.83 -9.62 3.37
C GLN A 94 -10.92 -8.10 3.53
N ALA A 95 -12.12 -7.56 3.54
CA ALA A 95 -12.33 -6.14 3.83
C ALA A 95 -11.67 -5.78 5.17
N GLY A 96 -10.97 -4.66 5.20
CA GLY A 96 -10.22 -4.22 6.37
C GLY A 96 -8.74 -4.63 6.37
N ASP A 97 -8.30 -5.45 5.43
CA ASP A 97 -6.91 -5.87 5.33
C ASP A 97 -5.98 -4.68 5.05
N PHE A 98 -4.74 -4.81 5.52
CA PHE A 98 -3.66 -3.84 5.32
C PHE A 98 -2.72 -4.35 4.23
N LEU A 99 -2.57 -3.57 3.18
CA LEU A 99 -1.72 -3.88 2.02
C LEU A 99 -0.51 -2.94 2.05
N PHE A 100 0.66 -3.50 2.31
CA PHE A 100 1.91 -2.76 2.51
C PHE A 100 2.75 -2.69 1.25
N PHE A 101 3.24 -1.49 0.95
CA PHE A 101 4.16 -1.22 -0.17
C PHE A 101 5.36 -0.44 0.36
N GLY A 102 6.57 -0.88 0.00
CA GLY A 102 7.82 -0.26 0.44
C GLY A 102 8.23 0.94 -0.40
N GLY A 103 9.25 1.63 0.06
CA GLY A 103 9.90 2.71 -0.70
C GLY A 103 10.40 2.20 -2.05
N GLU A 104 10.40 3.07 -3.06
CA GLU A 104 10.63 2.70 -4.47
C GLU A 104 11.99 2.05 -4.70
N SER A 105 13.04 2.48 -3.97
CA SER A 105 14.37 1.90 -4.07
C SER A 105 14.75 0.97 -2.91
N THR A 106 14.05 1.06 -1.78
CA THR A 106 14.41 0.34 -0.54
C THR A 106 13.56 -0.90 -0.28
N GLY A 107 12.33 -0.93 -0.78
CA GLY A 107 11.36 -1.98 -0.46
C GLY A 107 10.89 -1.92 0.99
N LEU A 108 10.23 -2.97 1.43
CA LEU A 108 9.76 -3.11 2.81
C LEU A 108 10.87 -3.60 3.73
N PRO A 109 10.94 -3.10 4.98
CA PRO A 109 11.87 -3.64 5.97
C PRO A 109 11.61 -5.13 6.23
N MET A 110 12.68 -5.92 6.32
CA MET A 110 12.56 -7.36 6.54
C MET A 110 11.92 -7.67 7.90
N ASP A 111 12.26 -6.90 8.94
CA ASP A 111 11.70 -7.08 10.28
C ASP A 111 10.17 -6.92 10.28
N LEU A 112 9.66 -6.00 9.48
CA LEU A 112 8.22 -5.81 9.32
C LEU A 112 7.57 -7.05 8.68
N MET A 113 8.15 -7.53 7.58
CA MET A 113 7.60 -8.68 6.85
C MET A 113 7.67 -9.97 7.66
N GLN A 114 8.64 -10.10 8.56
CA GLN A 114 8.77 -11.27 9.44
C GLN A 114 7.66 -11.36 10.49
N LEU A 115 6.94 -10.27 10.75
CA LEU A 115 5.78 -10.31 11.66
C LEU A 115 4.70 -11.26 11.15
N LYS A 116 4.56 -11.38 9.82
CA LYS A 116 3.60 -12.28 9.17
C LYS A 116 4.11 -12.69 7.78
N TRP A 117 5.26 -13.37 7.74
CA TRP A 117 5.91 -13.75 6.49
C TRP A 117 5.02 -14.55 5.54
N ASP A 118 4.10 -15.36 6.05
CA ASP A 118 3.15 -16.12 5.23
C ASP A 118 2.27 -15.22 4.35
N ASN A 119 2.16 -13.94 4.70
CA ASN A 119 1.42 -12.94 3.95
C ASN A 119 2.31 -12.07 3.05
N ALA A 120 3.59 -12.41 2.89
CA ALA A 120 4.43 -11.80 1.87
C ALA A 120 4.01 -12.33 0.49
N ILE A 121 3.73 -11.42 -0.43
CA ILE A 121 3.20 -11.72 -1.76
C ILE A 121 3.95 -10.96 -2.84
N THR A 122 4.00 -11.52 -4.04
CA THR A 122 4.71 -10.90 -5.16
C THR A 122 3.82 -10.82 -6.40
N ILE A 123 4.11 -9.84 -7.23
CA ILE A 123 3.55 -9.78 -8.58
C ILE A 123 4.52 -10.57 -9.48
N PRO A 124 4.06 -11.62 -10.15
CA PRO A 124 4.94 -12.44 -11.00
C PRO A 124 5.61 -11.60 -12.09
N MET A 125 6.90 -11.85 -12.28
CA MET A 125 7.73 -11.18 -13.30
C MET A 125 8.25 -12.21 -14.29
N GLY A 126 8.34 -11.77 -15.56
CA GLY A 126 9.00 -12.56 -16.59
C GLY A 126 10.53 -12.58 -16.37
N LYS A 127 11.22 -13.38 -17.19
CA LYS A 127 12.67 -13.65 -17.07
C LYS A 127 13.53 -12.37 -16.95
N ASN A 128 13.17 -11.31 -17.65
CA ASN A 128 13.92 -10.04 -17.64
C ASN A 128 13.26 -8.97 -16.77
N GLY A 129 12.24 -9.36 -16.00
CA GLY A 129 11.50 -8.45 -15.15
C GLY A 129 12.29 -8.03 -13.92
N ARG A 130 11.98 -6.82 -13.47
CA ARG A 130 12.43 -6.26 -12.19
C ARG A 130 11.20 -5.93 -11.35
N SER A 131 11.34 -5.08 -10.35
CA SER A 131 10.17 -4.59 -9.61
C SER A 131 9.31 -3.67 -10.49
N LEU A 132 8.00 -3.74 -10.31
CA LEU A 132 7.07 -2.78 -10.92
C LEU A 132 7.09 -1.44 -10.16
N ASN A 133 6.67 -0.37 -10.84
CA ASN A 133 6.38 0.90 -10.20
C ASN A 133 5.46 0.70 -8.98
N GLN A 134 5.70 1.43 -7.90
CA GLN A 134 4.94 1.29 -6.65
C GLN A 134 3.43 1.50 -6.86
N ALA A 135 3.04 2.54 -7.57
CA ALA A 135 1.62 2.82 -7.82
C ALA A 135 0.97 1.74 -8.68
N THR A 136 1.70 1.21 -9.66
CA THR A 136 1.24 0.09 -10.48
C THR A 136 1.04 -1.16 -9.63
N SER A 137 2.00 -1.47 -8.77
CA SER A 137 1.91 -2.62 -7.84
C SER A 137 0.71 -2.50 -6.92
N ALA A 138 0.50 -1.32 -6.36
CA ALA A 138 -0.64 -1.06 -5.48
C ALA A 138 -1.97 -1.27 -6.24
N GLY A 139 -2.07 -0.79 -7.47
CA GLY A 139 -3.27 -0.98 -8.30
C GLY A 139 -3.56 -2.45 -8.59
N VAL A 140 -2.55 -3.20 -8.98
CA VAL A 140 -2.70 -4.64 -9.27
C VAL A 140 -3.24 -5.39 -8.05
N ILE A 141 -2.63 -5.22 -6.89
CA ILE A 141 -2.99 -5.96 -5.69
C ILE A 141 -4.32 -5.48 -5.12
N LEU A 142 -4.53 -4.15 -5.04
CA LEU A 142 -5.78 -3.61 -4.52
C LEU A 142 -7.00 -4.07 -5.33
N TYR A 143 -6.92 -4.03 -6.66
CA TYR A 143 -8.07 -4.41 -7.48
C TYR A 143 -8.30 -5.91 -7.52
N ASP A 144 -7.29 -6.74 -7.27
CA ASP A 144 -7.53 -8.15 -7.02
C ASP A 144 -8.23 -8.37 -5.66
N ALA A 145 -7.84 -7.63 -4.64
CA ALA A 145 -8.50 -7.68 -3.33
C ALA A 145 -9.98 -7.23 -3.43
N ILE A 146 -10.27 -6.19 -4.21
CA ILE A 146 -11.63 -5.74 -4.49
C ILE A 146 -12.40 -6.82 -5.24
N ARG A 147 -11.80 -7.43 -6.27
CA ARG A 147 -12.42 -8.53 -7.03
C ARG A 147 -12.86 -9.67 -6.11
N GLN A 148 -12.00 -10.05 -5.17
CA GLN A 148 -12.31 -11.12 -4.19
C GLN A 148 -13.45 -10.74 -3.24
N ASN A 149 -13.67 -9.44 -3.02
CA ASN A 149 -14.66 -8.92 -2.09
C ASN A 149 -15.68 -8.01 -2.77
N PHE A 150 -15.96 -8.28 -4.05
CA PHE A 150 -16.76 -7.39 -4.88
C PHE A 150 -18.19 -7.18 -4.37
N SER A 151 -18.77 -8.16 -3.70
CA SER A 151 -20.11 -8.04 -3.11
C SER A 151 -20.20 -6.96 -2.01
N ALA A 152 -19.06 -6.60 -1.41
CA ALA A 152 -18.98 -5.54 -0.39
C ALA A 152 -18.56 -4.18 -0.97
N PHE A 153 -18.30 -4.10 -2.28
CA PHE A 153 -17.86 -2.88 -2.95
C PHE A 153 -19.06 -2.17 -3.59
N GLU A 154 -19.29 -0.92 -3.18
CA GLU A 154 -20.38 -0.10 -3.76
C GLU A 154 -19.86 0.66 -4.99
N MET A 155 -20.37 0.28 -6.15
CA MET A 155 -20.10 1.02 -7.39
C MET A 155 -21.00 2.22 -7.55
N VAL A 156 -20.45 3.28 -8.07
CA VAL A 156 -21.24 4.47 -8.48
C VAL A 156 -21.97 4.18 -9.77
#